data_920b4f933578c2033c0d8f900b51fa65
#
_entry.id   920b4f933578c2033c0d8f900b51fa65
#
_cell.length_a   1.000
_cell.length_b   1.000
_cell.length_c   1.000
_cell.angle_alpha   90.00
_cell.angle_beta   90.00
_cell.angle_gamma   90.00
#
_symmetry.space_group_name_H-M   'P 1'
#
loop_
_entity.id
_entity.type
_entity.pdbx_description
1 polymer ?
#
loop_
_entity_poly.entity_id
_entity_poly.type
_entity_poly.pdbx_seq_one_letter_code
_entity_poly.pdbx_strand_id
1 'polypeptide(L)'
;MNETEGVKVTIFGTQYTLIDSEGRGEAHIREIASYVDDKMNEIYDQTRLAASTKVAVLAALEIAEELFEEQRTALQVDEGAISRIETMVDAINTARRSEQ
;
A
#
# COMPACT_ATOMS: atom_id res chain seq x y z
N MET A 1 -15.65 26.87 -9.88
CA MET A 1 -15.19 25.76 -9.15
C MET A 1 -13.72 25.48 -9.37
N ASN A 2 -13.06 25.22 -8.34
CA ASN A 2 -11.64 25.12 -8.39
C ASN A 2 -11.17 23.66 -8.37
N GLU A 3 -10.71 23.18 -9.49
CA GLU A 3 -10.27 21.80 -9.59
C GLU A 3 -9.00 21.53 -8.79
N THR A 4 -8.33 22.60 -8.37
CA THR A 4 -7.10 22.45 -7.61
C THR A 4 -7.34 22.36 -6.11
N GLU A 5 -8.59 22.49 -5.70
CA GLU A 5 -8.91 22.33 -4.30
C GLU A 5 -8.65 20.90 -3.86
N GLY A 6 -7.93 20.76 -2.78
CA GLY A 6 -7.58 19.45 -2.29
C GLY A 6 -8.61 18.90 -1.32
N VAL A 7 -8.48 17.61 -1.06
CA VAL A 7 -9.27 16.92 -0.05
C VAL A 7 -8.44 16.89 1.23
N LYS A 8 -8.99 17.40 2.31
CA LYS A 8 -8.30 17.40 3.59
C LYS A 8 -8.52 16.10 4.32
N VAL A 9 -7.45 15.46 4.70
CA VAL A 9 -7.49 14.19 5.41
C VAL A 9 -6.53 14.23 6.58
N THR A 10 -6.79 13.39 7.58
CA THR A 10 -5.91 13.28 8.73
C THR A 10 -5.31 11.88 8.72
N ILE A 11 -3.99 11.79 8.69
CA ILE A 11 -3.29 10.52 8.69
C ILE A 11 -2.29 10.54 9.84
N PHE A 12 -2.42 9.60 10.74
CA PHE A 12 -1.56 9.46 11.91
C PHE A 12 -1.42 10.79 12.66
N GLY A 13 -2.57 11.45 12.86
CA GLY A 13 -2.63 12.69 13.63
C GLY A 13 -2.26 13.96 12.89
N THR A 14 -1.82 13.87 11.66
CA THR A 14 -1.41 15.04 10.88
C THR A 14 -2.36 15.26 9.73
N GLN A 15 -2.74 16.52 9.51
CA GLN A 15 -3.64 16.86 8.43
C GLN A 15 -2.88 17.11 7.14
N TYR A 16 -3.38 16.53 6.06
CA TYR A 16 -2.81 16.71 4.73
C TYR A 16 -3.90 17.14 3.77
N THR A 17 -3.49 17.85 2.72
CA THR A 17 -4.39 18.22 1.64
C THR A 17 -3.93 17.44 0.40
N LEU A 18 -4.78 16.55 -0.08
CA LEU A 18 -4.45 15.71 -1.21
C LEU A 18 -5.19 16.20 -2.46
N ILE A 19 -4.49 16.22 -3.58
CA ILE A 19 -5.06 16.66 -4.83
C ILE A 19 -5.55 15.45 -5.61
N ASP A 20 -6.79 15.51 -6.08
CA ASP A 20 -7.37 14.42 -6.87
C ASP A 20 -6.96 14.59 -8.33
N SER A 21 -5.69 14.33 -8.61
CA SER A 21 -5.13 14.55 -9.94
C SER A 21 -5.67 13.58 -10.98
N GLU A 22 -6.17 12.43 -10.54
CA GLU A 22 -6.68 11.41 -11.46
C GLU A 22 -8.20 11.44 -11.59
N GLY A 23 -8.85 12.34 -10.89
CA GLY A 23 -10.29 12.48 -10.99
C GLY A 23 -11.08 11.32 -10.46
N ARG A 24 -10.58 10.63 -9.44
CA ARG A 24 -11.27 9.46 -8.88
C ARG A 24 -12.31 9.79 -7.86
N GLY A 25 -12.34 11.04 -7.40
CA GLY A 25 -13.36 11.53 -6.49
C GLY A 25 -12.91 11.59 -5.04
N GLU A 26 -13.57 12.48 -4.30
CA GLU A 26 -13.23 12.72 -2.92
C GLU A 26 -13.40 11.48 -2.05
N ALA A 27 -14.46 10.70 -2.29
CA ALA A 27 -14.69 9.49 -1.49
C ALA A 27 -13.54 8.50 -1.64
N HIS A 28 -13.00 8.37 -2.84
CA HIS A 28 -11.87 7.49 -3.09
C HIS A 28 -10.63 7.97 -2.36
N ILE A 29 -10.37 9.28 -2.39
CA ILE A 29 -9.23 9.87 -1.71
C ILE A 29 -9.33 9.64 -0.20
N ARG A 30 -10.53 9.82 0.35
CA ARG A 30 -10.73 9.61 1.78
C ARG A 30 -10.57 8.15 2.18
N GLU A 31 -10.99 7.26 1.31
CA GLU A 31 -10.85 5.83 1.55
C GLU A 31 -9.37 5.43 1.60
N ILE A 32 -8.58 5.94 0.66
CA ILE A 32 -7.15 5.66 0.64
C ILE A 32 -6.48 6.22 1.89
N ALA A 33 -6.80 7.44 2.26
CA ALA A 33 -6.21 8.08 3.42
C ALA A 33 -6.56 7.31 4.70
N SER A 34 -7.80 6.86 4.80
CA SER A 34 -8.24 6.08 5.96
C SER A 34 -7.48 4.76 6.06
N TYR A 35 -7.23 4.13 4.93
CA TYR A 35 -6.50 2.87 4.90
C TYR A 35 -5.06 3.06 5.39
N VAL A 36 -4.40 4.11 4.93
CA VAL A 36 -3.03 4.41 5.38
C VAL A 36 -3.02 4.73 6.86
N ASP A 37 -4.00 5.53 7.30
CA ASP A 37 -4.12 5.88 8.71
C ASP A 37 -4.26 4.64 9.58
N ASP A 38 -5.12 3.71 9.18
CA ASP A 38 -5.33 2.46 9.91
C ASP A 38 -4.04 1.65 9.97
N LYS A 39 -3.33 1.56 8.86
CA LYS A 39 -2.07 0.81 8.82
C LYS A 39 -1.04 1.40 9.77
N MET A 40 -0.91 2.72 9.76
CA MET A 40 0.06 3.37 10.63
C MET A 40 -0.30 3.18 12.10
N ASN A 41 -1.59 3.26 12.42
CA ASN A 41 -2.03 3.07 13.79
C ASN A 41 -1.81 1.63 14.26
N GLU A 42 -2.04 0.64 13.40
CA GLU A 42 -1.78 -0.75 13.73
C GLU A 42 -0.31 -0.98 14.03
N ILE A 43 0.56 -0.40 13.20
CA ILE A 43 2.00 -0.55 13.39
C ILE A 43 2.43 0.11 14.70
N TYR A 44 1.89 1.29 14.98
CA TYR A 44 2.20 1.97 16.22
C TYR A 44 1.78 1.11 17.43
N ASP A 45 0.59 0.52 17.37
CA ASP A 45 0.10 -0.33 18.46
C ASP A 45 1.00 -1.54 18.69
N GLN A 46 1.54 -2.10 17.63
CA GLN A 46 2.39 -3.29 17.72
C GLN A 46 3.82 -2.96 18.13
N THR A 47 4.36 -1.87 17.65
CA THR A 47 5.79 -1.57 17.81
C THR A 47 6.07 -0.47 18.81
N ARG A 48 5.10 0.41 19.07
CA ARG A 48 5.25 1.58 19.91
C ARG A 48 6.33 2.53 19.43
N LEU A 49 6.65 2.46 18.14
CA LEU A 49 7.61 3.39 17.55
C LEU A 49 7.00 4.78 17.51
N ALA A 50 7.70 5.75 18.09
CA ALA A 50 7.21 7.13 18.13
C ALA A 50 7.52 7.90 16.86
N ALA A 51 8.57 7.52 16.14
CA ALA A 51 8.99 8.24 14.95
C ALA A 51 8.02 7.98 13.80
N SER A 52 7.28 9.00 13.41
CA SER A 52 6.26 8.84 12.37
C SER A 52 6.85 8.41 11.03
N THR A 53 8.09 8.84 10.74
CA THR A 53 8.74 8.42 9.50
C THR A 53 8.94 6.91 9.47
N LYS A 54 9.37 6.32 10.57
CA LYS A 54 9.57 4.87 10.62
C LYS A 54 8.26 4.13 10.51
N VAL A 55 7.22 4.63 11.18
CA VAL A 55 5.88 4.04 11.08
C VAL A 55 5.39 4.10 9.64
N ALA A 56 5.60 5.22 8.97
CA ALA A 56 5.17 5.39 7.59
C ALA A 56 5.88 4.42 6.65
N VAL A 57 7.18 4.21 6.86
CA VAL A 57 7.95 3.28 6.02
C VAL A 57 7.44 1.85 6.21
N LEU A 58 7.19 1.46 7.47
CA LEU A 58 6.66 0.13 7.74
C LEU A 58 5.26 -0.05 7.15
N ALA A 59 4.43 0.99 7.24
CA ALA A 59 3.11 0.95 6.64
C ALA A 59 3.19 0.79 5.14
N ALA A 60 4.11 1.53 4.50
CA ALA A 60 4.30 1.42 3.06
C ALA A 60 4.73 0.02 2.67
N LEU A 61 5.61 -0.60 3.44
CA LEU A 61 6.06 -1.96 3.16
C LEU A 61 4.92 -2.97 3.29
N GLU A 62 4.08 -2.82 4.32
CA GLU A 62 2.94 -3.72 4.48
C GLU A 62 1.94 -3.56 3.35
N ILE A 63 1.67 -2.33 2.95
CA ILE A 63 0.74 -2.08 1.85
C ILE A 63 1.29 -2.66 0.56
N ALA A 64 2.58 -2.52 0.32
CA ALA A 64 3.21 -3.10 -0.85
C ALA A 64 3.11 -4.63 -0.84
N GLU A 65 3.30 -5.25 0.34
CA GLU A 65 3.13 -6.70 0.45
C GLU A 65 1.72 -7.12 0.12
N GLU A 66 0.73 -6.37 0.59
CA GLU A 66 -0.67 -6.67 0.29
C GLU A 66 -0.93 -6.57 -1.20
N LEU A 67 -0.36 -5.56 -1.83
CA LEU A 67 -0.53 -5.37 -3.27
C LEU A 67 0.04 -6.57 -4.04
N PHE A 68 1.24 -6.99 -3.70
CA PHE A 68 1.85 -8.13 -4.37
C PHE A 68 1.08 -9.42 -4.12
N GLU A 69 0.55 -9.57 -2.92
CA GLU A 69 -0.25 -10.75 -2.60
C GLU A 69 -1.55 -10.77 -3.40
N GLU A 70 -2.20 -9.63 -3.53
CA GLU A 70 -3.41 -9.53 -4.35
C GLU A 70 -3.11 -9.84 -5.81
N GLN A 71 -2.02 -9.33 -6.33
CA GLN A 71 -1.63 -9.59 -7.71
C GLN A 71 -1.35 -11.07 -7.93
N ARG A 72 -0.72 -11.71 -6.98
CA ARG A 72 -0.45 -13.14 -7.06
C ARG A 72 -1.76 -13.94 -7.07
N THR A 73 -2.68 -13.58 -6.20
CA THR A 73 -3.96 -14.26 -6.10
C THR A 73 -4.77 -14.08 -7.39
N ALA A 74 -4.78 -12.87 -7.92
CA ALA A 74 -5.49 -12.59 -9.16
C ALA A 74 -4.94 -13.41 -10.32
N LEU A 75 -3.62 -13.55 -10.37
CA LEU A 75 -2.99 -14.36 -11.41
C LEU A 75 -3.30 -15.84 -11.25
N GLN A 76 -3.45 -16.30 -10.02
CA GLN A 76 -3.76 -17.71 -9.76
C GLN A 76 -5.16 -18.11 -10.21
N VAL A 77 -6.06 -17.15 -10.35
CA VAL A 77 -7.40 -17.42 -10.82
C VAL A 77 -7.43 -17.72 -12.33
N ASP A 78 -6.44 -17.22 -13.06
CA ASP A 78 -6.34 -17.42 -14.50
C ASP A 78 -5.55 -18.70 -14.76
N GLU A 79 -6.23 -19.71 -15.30
CA GLU A 79 -5.59 -21.00 -15.59
C GLU A 79 -4.37 -20.86 -16.49
N GLY A 80 -4.42 -19.95 -17.44
CA GLY A 80 -3.29 -19.73 -18.33
C GLY A 80 -2.10 -19.07 -17.65
N ALA A 81 -2.30 -18.52 -16.46
CA ALA A 81 -1.25 -17.82 -15.74
C ALA A 81 -0.53 -18.70 -14.70
N ILE A 82 -1.05 -19.90 -14.42
CA ILE A 82 -0.47 -20.75 -13.37
C ILE A 82 0.99 -21.04 -13.63
N SER A 83 1.30 -21.43 -14.86
CA SER A 83 2.67 -21.74 -15.27
C SER A 83 3.58 -20.52 -15.10
N ARG A 84 3.08 -19.34 -15.48
CA ARG A 84 3.86 -18.12 -15.36
C ARG A 84 4.10 -17.75 -13.90
N ILE A 85 3.11 -18.00 -13.06
CA ILE A 85 3.23 -17.73 -11.63
C ILE A 85 4.35 -18.60 -11.05
N GLU A 86 4.36 -19.87 -11.38
CA GLU A 86 5.40 -20.77 -10.89
C GLU A 86 6.78 -20.28 -11.29
N THR A 87 6.92 -19.88 -12.54
CA THR A 87 8.19 -19.36 -13.04
C THR A 87 8.59 -18.09 -12.28
N MET A 88 7.65 -17.19 -12.05
CA MET A 88 7.92 -15.94 -11.34
C MET A 88 8.31 -16.20 -9.89
N VAL A 89 7.64 -17.11 -9.24
CA VAL A 89 7.97 -17.46 -7.86
C VAL A 89 9.36 -18.05 -7.77
N ASP A 90 9.70 -18.94 -8.70
CA ASP A 90 11.04 -19.52 -8.73
C ASP A 90 12.10 -18.46 -8.96
N ALA A 91 11.85 -17.50 -9.85
CA ALA A 91 12.79 -16.43 -10.11
C ALA A 91 13.00 -15.56 -8.87
N ILE A 92 11.92 -15.25 -8.16
CA ILE A 92 11.99 -14.46 -6.94
C ILE A 92 12.77 -15.20 -5.86
N ASN A 93 12.50 -16.48 -5.70
CA ASN A 93 13.19 -17.28 -4.69
C ASN A 93 14.68 -17.40 -5.00
N THR A 94 15.01 -17.55 -6.26
CA THR A 94 16.40 -17.62 -6.69
C THR A 94 17.12 -16.30 -6.42
N ALA A 95 16.47 -15.19 -6.73
CA ALA A 95 17.04 -13.87 -6.48
C ALA A 95 17.27 -13.63 -4.99
N ARG A 96 16.33 -14.06 -4.16
CA ARG A 96 16.49 -13.92 -2.71
C ARG A 96 17.69 -14.69 -2.21
N ARG A 97 17.87 -15.90 -2.71
CA ARG A 97 19.01 -16.73 -2.29
C ARG A 97 20.33 -16.12 -2.71
N SER A 98 20.35 -15.49 -3.89
CA SER A 98 21.59 -14.87 -4.36
C SER A 98 21.98 -13.66 -3.55
N GLU A 99 21.02 -13.01 -2.91
CA GLU A 99 21.30 -11.82 -2.11
C GLU A 99 21.83 -12.14 -0.72
N GLN A 100 21.76 -13.37 -0.33
CA GLN A 100 22.28 -13.81 0.95
C GLN A 100 23.68 -14.37 0.77
#